data_278124ad4501b8bebe91f4c9ef0536cc
#
_entry.id   278124ad4501b8bebe91f4c9ef0536cc
#
_cell.length_a   1.000
_cell.length_b   1.000
_cell.length_c   1.000
_cell.angle_alpha   90.00
_cell.angle_beta   90.00
_cell.angle_gamma   90.00
#
_symmetry.space_group_name_H-M   'P 1'
#
loop_
_entity.id
_entity.type
_entity.pdbx_description
1 polymer ?
#
loop_
_entity_poly.entity_id
_entity_poly.type
_entity_poly.pdbx_seq_one_letter_code
_entity_poly.pdbx_strand_id
1 'polypeptide(L)'
;NPNSGKTSLFNLASGAHEHVGNYSGVTVDAKEGHFDFEGYHFRIVDLPGTYSLSAYTPEEIYVRRHIIDETPDVIINVVDSSNLERNLYLTTQLIDMNVRMVVALNIYDELESSGNTLDYHLLSKLFGVPMLPTVSKKNRGLDTLFHVVINLYEGVDFFDKQGNMNPEVLKDLTEWHDSLEDRKNHEEEHLEDYVREHKRTGRVFRHIHINHGPDLEKAIEAVKEEVSKNEFIRHKYSTRFLSIKLLENDPDIESFVRTLPNAEEILRIRDKMAKRVQDTMNEDCESAITDAKYGFISGALKETFTDNHLEQAQTTKVLDSIVTHRIWG
;
A
#
# COMPACT_ATOMS: atom_id res chain seq x y z
N ASN A 1 -7.10 -5.78 -0.48
CA ASN A 1 -8.39 -5.42 0.14
C ASN A 1 -9.51 -6.36 -0.35
N PRO A 2 -10.57 -6.60 0.46
CA PRO A 2 -11.78 -7.32 0.02
C PRO A 2 -12.52 -6.54 -1.08
N ASN A 3 -13.09 -7.27 -2.04
CA ASN A 3 -13.91 -6.72 -3.12
C ASN A 3 -13.25 -5.66 -4.03
N SER A 4 -11.95 -5.45 -3.91
CA SER A 4 -11.19 -4.49 -4.72
C SER A 4 -10.90 -4.95 -6.15
N GLY A 5 -11.39 -6.13 -6.56
CA GLY A 5 -11.12 -6.72 -7.88
C GLY A 5 -9.76 -7.44 -7.97
N LYS A 6 -9.15 -7.77 -6.84
CA LYS A 6 -7.86 -8.46 -6.73
C LYS A 6 -7.82 -9.78 -7.53
N THR A 7 -8.81 -10.65 -7.32
CA THR A 7 -8.93 -11.93 -8.05
C THR A 7 -9.14 -11.72 -9.57
N SER A 8 -9.83 -10.65 -9.97
CA SER A 8 -9.96 -10.31 -11.40
C SER A 8 -8.61 -9.91 -11.99
N LEU A 9 -7.80 -9.14 -11.27
CA LEU A 9 -6.44 -8.77 -11.68
C LEU A 9 -5.56 -10.02 -11.77
N PHE A 10 -5.61 -10.89 -10.76
CA PHE A 10 -4.88 -12.15 -10.74
C PHE A 10 -5.23 -13.05 -11.93
N ASN A 11 -6.52 -13.26 -12.20
CA ASN A 11 -6.98 -14.11 -13.30
C ASN A 11 -6.58 -13.57 -14.68
N LEU A 12 -6.56 -12.24 -14.85
CA LEU A 12 -6.09 -11.62 -16.09
C LEU A 12 -4.59 -11.77 -16.30
N ALA A 13 -3.81 -11.64 -15.22
CA ALA A 13 -2.36 -11.79 -15.28
C ALA A 13 -1.94 -13.24 -15.51
N SER A 14 -2.50 -14.19 -14.76
CA SER A 14 -2.11 -15.60 -14.80
C SER A 14 -2.75 -16.38 -15.96
N GLY A 15 -3.79 -15.85 -16.59
CA GLY A 15 -4.52 -16.56 -17.65
C GLY A 15 -5.11 -17.87 -17.15
N ALA A 16 -5.02 -18.94 -17.99
CA ALA A 16 -5.54 -20.28 -17.66
C ALA A 16 -4.57 -21.14 -16.82
N HIS A 17 -3.45 -20.61 -16.35
CA HIS A 17 -2.40 -21.34 -15.65
C HIS A 17 -2.49 -21.14 -14.12
N GLU A 18 -3.65 -21.47 -13.54
CA GLU A 18 -3.85 -21.41 -12.09
C GLU A 18 -3.51 -22.74 -11.41
N HIS A 19 -2.78 -22.69 -10.31
CA HIS A 19 -2.67 -23.79 -9.37
C HIS A 19 -3.21 -23.35 -8.00
N VAL A 20 -4.10 -24.14 -7.42
CA VAL A 20 -4.58 -23.96 -6.05
C VAL A 20 -3.56 -24.61 -5.13
N GLY A 21 -2.81 -23.80 -4.38
CA GLY A 21 -1.90 -24.27 -3.34
C GLY A 21 -2.58 -24.27 -1.98
N ASN A 22 -2.74 -25.42 -1.34
CA ASN A 22 -3.11 -25.51 0.06
C ASN A 22 -1.84 -25.37 0.90
N TYR A 23 -1.69 -24.24 1.60
CA TYR A 23 -0.61 -24.07 2.57
C TYR A 23 -0.98 -24.78 3.88
N SER A 24 -0.05 -25.59 4.39
CA SER A 24 -0.30 -26.42 5.58
C SER A 24 -0.49 -25.54 6.82
N GLY A 25 -1.63 -25.69 7.48
CA GLY A 25 -1.90 -25.13 8.81
C GLY A 25 -3.01 -24.07 8.89
N VAL A 26 -3.58 -23.59 7.77
CA VAL A 26 -4.70 -22.67 7.76
C VAL A 26 -5.69 -23.06 6.66
N THR A 27 -6.99 -23.00 6.94
CA THR A 27 -8.07 -23.29 5.98
C THR A 27 -8.29 -22.14 5.00
N VAL A 28 -7.20 -21.51 4.53
CA VAL A 28 -7.26 -20.34 3.63
C VAL A 28 -6.56 -20.74 2.33
N ASP A 29 -7.31 -20.73 1.23
CA ASP A 29 -6.81 -21.03 -0.10
C ASP A 29 -6.11 -19.81 -0.69
N ALA A 30 -4.81 -19.89 -0.92
CA ALA A 30 -4.08 -18.96 -1.78
C ALA A 30 -3.96 -19.59 -3.17
N LYS A 31 -4.23 -18.79 -4.22
CA LYS A 31 -4.04 -19.20 -5.60
C LYS A 31 -2.68 -18.70 -6.08
N GLU A 32 -1.97 -19.57 -6.78
CA GLU A 32 -0.70 -19.25 -7.41
C GLU A 32 -0.84 -19.32 -8.92
N GLY A 33 -0.28 -18.34 -9.64
CA GLY A 33 -0.28 -18.26 -11.09
C GLY A 33 1.09 -17.82 -11.60
N HIS A 34 1.35 -18.15 -12.87
CA HIS A 34 2.59 -17.81 -13.55
C HIS A 34 2.31 -17.18 -14.91
N PHE A 35 3.11 -16.19 -15.28
CA PHE A 35 3.07 -15.58 -16.61
C PHE A 35 4.41 -14.91 -16.93
N ASP A 36 4.65 -14.69 -18.22
CA ASP A 36 5.84 -13.97 -18.69
C ASP A 36 5.43 -12.58 -19.16
N PHE A 37 6.24 -11.56 -18.80
CA PHE A 37 6.02 -10.19 -19.20
C PHE A 37 7.37 -9.47 -19.29
N GLU A 38 7.66 -8.83 -20.42
CA GLU A 38 8.91 -8.09 -20.69
C GLU A 38 10.19 -8.87 -20.34
N GLY A 39 10.23 -10.16 -20.68
CA GLY A 39 11.39 -11.02 -20.41
C GLY A 39 11.54 -11.49 -18.96
N TYR A 40 10.61 -11.14 -18.09
CA TYR A 40 10.56 -11.62 -16.69
C TYR A 40 9.53 -12.72 -16.54
N HIS A 41 9.87 -13.72 -15.75
CA HIS A 41 8.94 -14.75 -15.31
C HIS A 41 8.31 -14.36 -13.97
N PHE A 42 7.01 -14.10 -13.97
CA PHE A 42 6.24 -13.73 -12.78
C PHE A 42 5.65 -14.97 -12.12
N ARG A 43 5.86 -15.06 -10.82
CA ARG A 43 5.08 -15.91 -9.92
C ARG A 43 4.18 -14.99 -9.09
N ILE A 44 2.89 -15.04 -9.32
CA ILE A 44 1.89 -14.21 -8.63
C ILE A 44 1.08 -15.06 -7.67
N VAL A 45 0.81 -14.54 -6.47
CA VAL A 45 0.02 -15.22 -5.44
C VAL A 45 -1.16 -14.34 -5.07
N ASP A 46 -2.40 -14.86 -5.24
CA ASP A 46 -3.63 -14.19 -4.77
C ASP A 46 -3.86 -14.50 -3.30
N LEU A 47 -3.62 -13.53 -2.44
CA LEU A 47 -3.84 -13.64 -1.00
C LEU A 47 -5.28 -13.26 -0.63
N PRO A 48 -5.81 -13.78 0.48
CA PRO A 48 -7.11 -13.38 0.99
C PRO A 48 -7.26 -11.86 1.10
N GLY A 49 -8.48 -11.37 0.86
CA GLY A 49 -8.78 -9.95 1.01
C GLY A 49 -8.87 -9.56 2.48
N THR A 50 -8.05 -8.61 2.90
CA THR A 50 -8.09 -8.02 4.24
C THR A 50 -8.02 -6.49 4.18
N TYR A 51 -8.57 -5.81 5.18
CA TYR A 51 -8.44 -4.36 5.35
C TYR A 51 -7.33 -3.98 6.33
N SER A 52 -6.82 -4.95 7.07
CA SER A 52 -5.82 -4.77 8.12
C SER A 52 -4.87 -5.97 8.16
N LEU A 53 -3.70 -5.81 8.80
CA LEU A 53 -2.75 -6.86 9.15
C LEU A 53 -2.72 -7.10 10.67
N SER A 54 -3.80 -6.78 11.36
CA SER A 54 -3.98 -7.08 12.78
C SER A 54 -4.27 -8.58 12.99
N ALA A 55 -4.17 -9.06 14.23
CA ALA A 55 -4.34 -10.50 14.51
C ALA A 55 -5.79 -10.86 14.89
N TYR A 56 -6.78 -10.17 14.29
CA TYR A 56 -8.17 -10.40 14.64
C TYR A 56 -8.83 -11.53 13.86
N THR A 57 -8.43 -11.72 12.61
CA THR A 57 -8.97 -12.80 11.76
C THR A 57 -7.88 -13.75 11.27
N PRO A 58 -8.22 -15.01 10.98
CA PRO A 58 -7.28 -15.97 10.40
C PRO A 58 -6.67 -15.47 9.08
N GLU A 59 -7.46 -14.77 8.25
CA GLU A 59 -7.03 -14.21 6.97
C GLU A 59 -5.97 -13.12 7.17
N GLU A 60 -6.16 -12.22 8.15
CA GLU A 60 -5.18 -11.17 8.47
C GLU A 60 -3.86 -11.76 8.94
N ILE A 61 -3.92 -12.75 9.83
CA ILE A 61 -2.73 -13.48 10.31
C ILE A 61 -2.04 -14.19 9.15
N TYR A 62 -2.80 -14.86 8.28
CA TYR A 62 -2.26 -15.55 7.13
C TYR A 62 -1.53 -14.62 6.18
N VAL A 63 -2.17 -13.52 5.76
CA VAL A 63 -1.57 -12.51 4.86
C VAL A 63 -0.29 -11.95 5.47
N ARG A 64 -0.32 -11.58 6.75
CA ARG A 64 0.85 -11.06 7.47
C ARG A 64 2.00 -12.05 7.50
N ARG A 65 1.74 -13.31 7.86
CA ARG A 65 2.76 -14.36 7.90
C ARG A 65 3.30 -14.67 6.52
N HIS A 66 2.45 -14.73 5.49
CA HIS A 66 2.91 -14.94 4.12
C HIS A 66 3.88 -13.83 3.69
N ILE A 67 3.59 -12.57 3.96
CA ILE A 67 4.49 -11.45 3.64
C ILE A 67 5.83 -11.58 4.38
N ILE A 68 5.81 -11.98 5.66
CA ILE A 68 7.02 -12.09 6.50
C ILE A 68 7.85 -13.32 6.14
N ASP A 69 7.22 -14.45 5.90
CA ASP A 69 7.90 -15.74 5.75
C ASP A 69 8.32 -16.00 4.30
N GLU A 70 7.46 -15.71 3.33
CA GLU A 70 7.76 -15.88 1.90
C GLU A 70 8.56 -14.70 1.30
N THR A 71 8.58 -13.55 1.99
CA THR A 71 9.34 -12.35 1.57
C THR A 71 9.20 -12.03 0.08
N PRO A 72 7.99 -11.75 -0.43
CA PRO A 72 7.78 -11.48 -1.85
C PRO A 72 8.62 -10.30 -2.33
N ASP A 73 9.11 -10.36 -3.58
CA ASP A 73 9.95 -9.30 -4.14
C ASP A 73 9.21 -7.97 -4.22
N VAL A 74 7.93 -7.97 -4.62
CA VAL A 74 7.07 -6.80 -4.71
C VAL A 74 5.64 -7.18 -4.32
N ILE A 75 4.94 -6.31 -3.61
CA ILE A 75 3.53 -6.46 -3.26
C ILE A 75 2.69 -5.54 -4.16
N ILE A 76 1.69 -6.09 -4.82
CA ILE A 76 0.64 -5.33 -5.48
C ILE A 76 -0.53 -5.18 -4.50
N ASN A 77 -0.70 -4.00 -3.92
CA ASN A 77 -1.85 -3.72 -3.06
C ASN A 77 -3.01 -3.19 -3.91
N VAL A 78 -4.01 -4.01 -4.12
CA VAL A 78 -5.19 -3.65 -4.91
C VAL A 78 -6.20 -2.92 -4.04
N VAL A 79 -6.50 -1.67 -4.40
CA VAL A 79 -7.36 -0.73 -3.68
C VAL A 79 -8.59 -0.45 -4.54
N ASP A 80 -9.76 -0.44 -3.91
CA ASP A 80 -11.00 0.01 -4.53
C ASP A 80 -11.03 1.55 -4.53
N SER A 81 -10.97 2.15 -5.74
CA SER A 81 -10.95 3.60 -5.92
C SER A 81 -12.26 4.29 -5.55
N SER A 82 -13.36 3.55 -5.45
CA SER A 82 -14.65 4.09 -4.98
C SER A 82 -14.73 4.22 -3.45
N ASN A 83 -13.77 3.59 -2.71
CA ASN A 83 -13.74 3.60 -1.24
C ASN A 83 -12.30 3.70 -0.72
N LEU A 84 -11.63 4.81 -1.05
CA LEU A 84 -10.20 5.00 -0.79
C LEU A 84 -9.86 5.03 0.70
N GLU A 85 -10.61 5.76 1.52
CA GLU A 85 -10.27 5.98 2.93
C GLU A 85 -10.07 4.66 3.68
N ARG A 86 -11.05 3.75 3.56
CA ARG A 86 -10.98 2.43 4.19
C ARG A 86 -9.88 1.55 3.59
N ASN A 87 -9.72 1.60 2.27
CA ASN A 87 -8.79 0.71 1.56
C ASN A 87 -7.33 1.11 1.74
N LEU A 88 -7.03 2.40 1.90
CA LEU A 88 -5.68 2.91 2.13
C LEU A 88 -5.14 2.58 3.53
N TYR A 89 -5.99 2.15 4.47
CA TYR A 89 -5.52 1.75 5.80
C TYR A 89 -4.52 0.59 5.74
N LEU A 90 -4.79 -0.43 4.93
CA LEU A 90 -3.84 -1.54 4.69
C LEU A 90 -2.54 -1.03 4.08
N THR A 91 -2.60 -0.03 3.17
CA THR A 91 -1.40 0.59 2.58
C THR A 91 -0.50 1.18 3.67
N THR A 92 -1.07 1.83 4.69
CA THR A 92 -0.30 2.39 5.81
C THR A 92 0.43 1.31 6.61
N GLN A 93 -0.19 0.17 6.81
CA GLN A 93 0.43 -0.95 7.53
C GLN A 93 1.53 -1.64 6.72
N LEU A 94 1.37 -1.74 5.39
CA LEU A 94 2.41 -2.24 4.50
C LEU A 94 3.62 -1.29 4.44
N ILE A 95 3.41 0.03 4.55
CA ILE A 95 4.48 1.02 4.72
C ILE A 95 5.26 0.75 6.03
N ASP A 96 4.57 0.51 7.14
CA ASP A 96 5.21 0.18 8.42
C ASP A 96 6.02 -1.13 8.33
N MET A 97 5.56 -2.11 7.55
CA MET A 97 6.29 -3.35 7.28
C MET A 97 7.54 -3.14 6.42
N ASN A 98 7.68 -1.98 5.82
CA ASN A 98 8.82 -1.64 4.96
C ASN A 98 8.99 -2.60 3.77
N VAL A 99 7.90 -2.98 3.14
CA VAL A 99 7.89 -3.86 1.97
C VAL A 99 7.87 -3.04 0.68
N ARG A 100 8.49 -3.57 -0.38
CA ARG A 100 8.34 -2.99 -1.72
C ARG A 100 6.92 -3.20 -2.19
N MET A 101 6.25 -2.13 -2.60
CA MET A 101 4.88 -2.25 -3.09
C MET A 101 4.54 -1.19 -4.13
N VAL A 102 3.55 -1.54 -4.94
CA VAL A 102 2.80 -0.62 -5.78
C VAL A 102 1.32 -0.72 -5.40
N VAL A 103 0.60 0.37 -5.47
CA VAL A 103 -0.85 0.40 -5.26
C VAL A 103 -1.55 0.44 -6.62
N ALA A 104 -2.34 -0.59 -6.90
CA ALA A 104 -3.27 -0.61 -8.02
C ALA A 104 -4.59 0.02 -7.57
N LEU A 105 -4.86 1.27 -8.01
CA LEU A 105 -6.12 1.98 -7.81
C LEU A 105 -7.15 1.39 -8.78
N ASN A 106 -7.74 0.26 -8.40
CA ASN A 106 -8.64 -0.51 -9.26
C ASN A 106 -10.09 0.01 -9.19
N ILE A 107 -10.91 -0.45 -10.13
CA ILE A 107 -12.30 0.04 -10.29
C ILE A 107 -12.30 1.56 -10.55
N TYR A 108 -11.24 2.06 -11.19
CA TYR A 108 -11.02 3.48 -11.40
C TYR A 108 -12.08 4.11 -12.32
N ASP A 109 -12.68 3.31 -13.19
CA ASP A 109 -13.80 3.71 -14.05
C ASP A 109 -15.08 4.07 -13.27
N GLU A 110 -15.29 3.50 -12.09
CA GLU A 110 -16.40 3.91 -11.21
C GLU A 110 -16.14 5.29 -10.60
N LEU A 111 -14.90 5.57 -10.21
CA LEU A 111 -14.49 6.90 -9.74
C LEU A 111 -14.66 7.94 -10.86
N GLU A 112 -14.18 7.65 -12.09
CA GLU A 112 -14.33 8.53 -13.25
C GLU A 112 -15.82 8.77 -13.59
N SER A 113 -16.64 7.70 -13.59
CA SER A 113 -18.05 7.77 -13.93
C SER A 113 -18.90 8.52 -12.89
N SER A 114 -18.45 8.54 -11.63
CA SER A 114 -19.07 9.36 -10.59
C SER A 114 -18.79 10.86 -10.76
N GLY A 115 -17.93 11.26 -11.71
CA GLY A 115 -17.52 12.65 -11.92
C GLY A 115 -16.48 13.13 -10.90
N ASN A 116 -16.04 12.29 -9.99
CA ASN A 116 -14.99 12.59 -9.03
C ASN A 116 -13.61 12.56 -9.69
N THR A 117 -12.66 13.30 -9.14
CA THR A 117 -11.27 13.32 -9.61
C THR A 117 -10.29 12.98 -8.48
N LEU A 118 -9.21 12.30 -8.83
CA LEU A 118 -8.14 11.94 -7.90
C LEU A 118 -6.79 12.31 -8.53
N ASP A 119 -6.04 13.18 -7.86
CA ASP A 119 -4.63 13.38 -8.18
C ASP A 119 -3.81 12.23 -7.57
N TYR A 120 -3.75 11.12 -8.29
CA TYR A 120 -3.02 9.94 -7.84
C TYR A 120 -1.50 10.14 -7.85
N HIS A 121 -0.96 11.11 -8.60
CA HIS A 121 0.47 11.45 -8.54
C HIS A 121 0.82 12.14 -7.23
N LEU A 122 0.01 13.11 -6.80
CA LEU A 122 0.18 13.73 -5.49
C LEU A 122 -0.07 12.73 -4.36
N LEU A 123 -1.08 11.86 -4.50
CA LEU A 123 -1.33 10.80 -3.52
C LEU A 123 -0.14 9.84 -3.40
N SER A 124 0.45 9.41 -4.53
CA SER A 124 1.69 8.62 -4.57
C SER A 124 2.83 9.31 -3.82
N LYS A 125 3.01 10.62 -4.04
CA LYS A 125 4.01 11.44 -3.36
C LYS A 125 3.80 11.48 -1.85
N LEU A 126 2.56 11.70 -1.40
CA LEU A 126 2.22 11.78 0.02
C LEU A 126 2.46 10.45 0.75
N PHE A 127 2.14 9.33 0.12
CA PHE A 127 2.38 8.00 0.67
C PHE A 127 3.81 7.48 0.41
N GLY A 128 4.54 8.06 -0.55
CA GLY A 128 5.86 7.58 -0.98
C GLY A 128 5.82 6.19 -1.62
N VAL A 129 4.71 5.85 -2.25
CA VAL A 129 4.45 4.56 -2.89
C VAL A 129 3.86 4.83 -4.27
N PRO A 130 4.35 4.20 -5.34
CA PRO A 130 3.73 4.31 -6.66
C PRO A 130 2.26 3.88 -6.61
N MET A 131 1.37 4.71 -7.14
CA MET A 131 -0.06 4.43 -7.24
C MET A 131 -0.51 4.64 -8.68
N LEU A 132 -1.22 3.66 -9.25
CA LEU A 132 -1.59 3.64 -10.65
C LEU A 132 -3.07 3.30 -10.83
N PRO A 133 -3.82 4.05 -11.67
CA PRO A 133 -5.17 3.70 -12.05
C PRO A 133 -5.22 2.37 -12.81
N THR A 134 -6.13 1.48 -12.40
CA THR A 134 -6.38 0.22 -13.09
C THR A 134 -7.88 -0.07 -13.22
N VAL A 135 -8.25 -0.77 -14.26
CA VAL A 135 -9.61 -1.31 -14.46
C VAL A 135 -9.46 -2.77 -14.87
N SER A 136 -9.30 -3.66 -13.90
CA SER A 136 -9.03 -5.09 -14.14
C SER A 136 -10.05 -5.71 -15.09
N LYS A 137 -11.35 -5.44 -14.91
CA LYS A 137 -12.42 -5.97 -15.80
C LYS A 137 -12.26 -5.58 -17.27
N LYS A 138 -11.54 -4.51 -17.59
CA LYS A 138 -11.32 -3.98 -18.95
C LYS A 138 -9.88 -4.13 -19.41
N ASN A 139 -9.02 -4.80 -18.66
CA ASN A 139 -7.59 -4.93 -18.92
C ASN A 139 -6.88 -3.57 -19.13
N ARG A 140 -7.33 -2.50 -18.43
CA ARG A 140 -6.75 -1.15 -18.53
C ARG A 140 -5.77 -0.93 -17.40
N GLY A 141 -4.54 -0.49 -17.71
CA GLY A 141 -3.49 -0.12 -16.76
C GLY A 141 -2.72 -1.31 -16.16
N LEU A 142 -2.98 -2.56 -16.58
CA LEU A 142 -2.28 -3.73 -16.05
C LEU A 142 -0.85 -3.82 -16.58
N ASP A 143 -0.65 -3.56 -17.86
CA ASP A 143 0.68 -3.58 -18.45
C ASP A 143 1.58 -2.56 -17.79
N THR A 144 1.10 -1.31 -17.59
CA THR A 144 1.81 -0.26 -16.83
C THR A 144 2.08 -0.68 -15.39
N LEU A 145 1.13 -1.37 -14.75
CA LEU A 145 1.31 -1.88 -13.38
C LEU A 145 2.45 -2.89 -13.31
N PHE A 146 2.51 -3.85 -14.24
CA PHE A 146 3.59 -4.86 -14.25
C PHE A 146 4.94 -4.26 -14.64
N HIS A 147 4.96 -3.27 -15.53
CA HIS A 147 6.19 -2.51 -15.81
C HIS A 147 6.71 -1.80 -14.55
N VAL A 148 5.83 -1.17 -13.75
CA VAL A 148 6.21 -0.58 -12.45
C VAL A 148 6.70 -1.64 -11.46
N VAL A 149 6.11 -2.86 -11.47
CA VAL A 149 6.60 -3.96 -10.63
C VAL A 149 8.03 -4.35 -11.01
N ILE A 150 8.35 -4.43 -12.31
CA ILE A 150 9.72 -4.69 -12.79
C ILE A 150 10.66 -3.59 -12.30
N ASN A 151 10.30 -2.31 -12.50
CA ASN A 151 11.12 -1.18 -12.05
C ASN A 151 11.39 -1.22 -10.53
N LEU A 152 10.37 -1.57 -9.73
CA LEU A 152 10.55 -1.76 -8.28
C LEU A 152 11.46 -2.94 -7.97
N TYR A 153 11.31 -4.06 -8.69
CA TYR A 153 12.18 -5.23 -8.54
C TYR A 153 13.63 -4.91 -8.87
N GLU A 154 13.88 -4.17 -9.95
CA GLU A 154 15.21 -3.71 -10.37
C GLU A 154 15.79 -2.63 -9.44
N GLY A 155 15.01 -2.11 -8.50
CA GLY A 155 15.45 -1.11 -7.52
C GLY A 155 15.48 0.32 -8.04
N VAL A 156 14.62 0.63 -9.00
CA VAL A 156 14.44 2.00 -9.49
C VAL A 156 13.83 2.88 -8.40
N ASP A 157 14.42 4.04 -8.16
CA ASP A 157 13.94 5.02 -7.20
C ASP A 157 12.81 5.87 -7.81
N PHE A 158 11.57 5.61 -7.40
CA PHE A 158 10.39 6.34 -7.89
C PHE A 158 10.30 7.78 -7.38
N PHE A 159 10.98 8.08 -6.29
CA PHE A 159 10.93 9.40 -5.65
C PHE A 159 12.36 9.92 -5.38
N ASP A 160 12.56 11.21 -5.59
CA ASP A 160 13.81 11.88 -5.21
C ASP A 160 13.93 12.06 -3.68
N LYS A 161 15.06 12.59 -3.21
CA LYS A 161 15.29 12.85 -1.78
C LYS A 161 14.32 13.86 -1.18
N GLN A 162 13.67 14.67 -1.98
CA GLN A 162 12.67 15.66 -1.60
C GLN A 162 11.25 15.09 -1.65
N GLY A 163 11.07 13.88 -2.16
CA GLY A 163 9.80 13.19 -2.27
C GLY A 163 9.01 13.51 -3.52
N ASN A 164 9.60 14.17 -4.48
CA ASN A 164 8.96 14.32 -5.77
C ASN A 164 9.15 13.05 -6.58
N MET A 165 8.16 12.74 -7.43
CA MET A 165 8.33 11.65 -8.38
C MET A 165 9.53 11.93 -9.27
N ASN A 166 10.39 10.93 -9.44
CA ASN A 166 11.60 11.07 -10.25
C ASN A 166 11.20 11.39 -11.70
N PRO A 167 11.65 12.52 -12.28
CA PRO A 167 11.29 12.90 -13.65
C PRO A 167 11.69 11.88 -14.71
N GLU A 168 12.79 11.13 -14.49
CA GLU A 168 13.24 10.09 -15.41
C GLU A 168 12.25 8.92 -15.41
N VAL A 169 11.80 8.49 -14.23
CA VAL A 169 10.77 7.44 -14.11
C VAL A 169 9.44 7.90 -14.72
N LEU A 170 9.03 9.14 -14.46
CA LEU A 170 7.79 9.67 -15.02
C LEU A 170 7.85 9.71 -16.56
N LYS A 171 8.99 10.12 -17.11
CA LYS A 171 9.24 10.13 -18.55
C LYS A 171 9.22 8.72 -19.12
N ASP A 172 9.94 7.78 -18.50
CA ASP A 172 9.97 6.37 -18.89
C ASP A 172 8.56 5.76 -18.92
N LEU A 173 7.78 5.96 -17.87
CA LEU A 173 6.38 5.49 -17.80
C LEU A 173 5.51 6.11 -18.91
N THR A 174 5.72 7.38 -19.24
CA THR A 174 4.96 8.06 -20.30
C THR A 174 5.36 7.53 -21.68
N GLU A 175 6.65 7.46 -21.95
CA GLU A 175 7.19 6.94 -23.24
C GLU A 175 6.82 5.46 -23.42
N TRP A 176 6.86 4.66 -22.34
CA TRP A 176 6.45 3.28 -22.37
C TRP A 176 4.94 3.12 -22.65
N HIS A 177 4.09 3.96 -22.03
CA HIS A 177 2.64 3.95 -22.27
C HIS A 177 2.31 4.34 -23.72
N ASP A 178 2.92 5.39 -24.24
CA ASP A 178 2.75 5.84 -25.63
C ASP A 178 3.19 4.74 -26.62
N SER A 179 4.28 4.03 -26.32
CA SER A 179 4.77 2.91 -27.14
C SER A 179 3.81 1.72 -27.18
N LEU A 180 3.01 1.51 -26.11
CA LEU A 180 1.97 0.46 -26.10
C LEU A 180 0.78 0.79 -26.99
N GLU A 181 0.39 2.07 -27.08
CA GLU A 181 -0.67 2.48 -27.99
C GLU A 181 -0.22 2.31 -29.44
N ASP A 182 1.03 2.61 -29.77
CA ASP A 182 1.62 2.37 -31.08
C ASP A 182 1.81 0.87 -31.38
N ARG A 183 2.20 0.05 -30.41
CA ARG A 183 2.39 -1.40 -30.58
C ARG A 183 1.11 -2.17 -30.85
N LYS A 184 -0.03 -1.72 -30.36
CA LYS A 184 -1.33 -2.29 -30.74
C LYS A 184 -1.63 -2.17 -32.24
N ASN A 185 -0.85 -1.32 -32.95
CA ASN A 185 -0.94 -1.09 -34.39
C ASN A 185 0.19 -1.72 -35.21
N HIS A 186 1.26 -2.24 -34.58
CA HIS A 186 2.40 -2.89 -35.23
C HIS A 186 2.86 -4.13 -34.48
N GLU A 187 2.83 -5.29 -35.11
CA GLU A 187 3.35 -6.57 -34.62
C GLU A 187 4.89 -6.56 -34.54
N GLU A 188 5.38 -7.07 -33.41
CA GLU A 188 6.68 -7.71 -33.13
C GLU A 188 7.92 -7.26 -33.93
N GLU A 189 8.77 -6.40 -33.31
CA GLU A 189 10.23 -6.47 -33.45
C GLU A 189 10.90 -5.56 -32.38
N HIS A 190 11.93 -6.11 -31.67
CA HIS A 190 12.88 -5.47 -30.74
C HIS A 190 12.58 -5.42 -29.24
N LEU A 191 12.39 -6.58 -28.60
CA LEU A 191 12.34 -6.67 -27.12
C LEU A 191 13.70 -6.96 -26.45
N GLU A 192 14.72 -7.40 -27.17
CA GLU A 192 15.95 -7.93 -26.55
C GLU A 192 16.98 -6.88 -26.12
N ASP A 193 16.93 -5.67 -26.66
CA ASP A 193 17.97 -4.64 -26.42
C ASP A 193 17.69 -3.73 -25.20
N TYR A 194 16.43 -3.58 -24.79
CA TYR A 194 16.02 -2.68 -23.71
C TYR A 194 16.40 -3.20 -22.31
N VAL A 195 16.44 -4.52 -22.13
CA VAL A 195 16.70 -5.19 -20.84
C VAL A 195 18.17 -5.10 -20.40
N ARG A 196 19.10 -4.73 -21.27
CA ARG A 196 20.55 -4.78 -21.01
C ARG A 196 21.18 -3.52 -20.43
N GLU A 197 20.53 -2.37 -20.47
CA GLU A 197 21.18 -1.09 -20.10
C GLU A 197 20.96 -0.61 -18.67
N HIS A 198 19.96 -1.13 -17.93
CA HIS A 198 19.72 -0.70 -16.56
C HIS A 198 20.39 -1.61 -15.53
N LYS A 199 21.72 -1.41 -15.39
CA LYS A 199 22.50 -2.07 -14.33
C LYS A 199 22.11 -1.57 -12.95
N ARG A 200 21.83 -2.54 -12.06
CA ARG A 200 21.70 -2.46 -10.60
C ARG A 200 22.52 -1.36 -9.97
N THR A 201 21.92 -0.25 -9.63
CA THR A 201 22.45 0.69 -8.65
C THR A 201 21.87 0.33 -7.29
N GLY A 202 22.73 0.35 -6.26
CA GLY A 202 22.42 -0.21 -4.94
C GLY A 202 21.18 0.41 -4.30
N ARG A 203 20.54 -0.40 -3.49
CA ARG A 203 19.33 -0.15 -2.73
C ARG A 203 19.33 1.20 -2.03
N VAL A 204 18.54 2.15 -2.47
CA VAL A 204 18.11 3.28 -1.65
C VAL A 204 16.59 3.21 -1.58
N PHE A 205 16.06 2.57 -0.55
CA PHE A 205 14.66 2.67 -0.24
C PHE A 205 14.42 3.97 0.51
N ARG A 206 13.54 4.80 0.00
CA ARG A 206 13.00 5.88 0.77
C ARG A 206 11.96 5.32 1.73
N HIS A 207 12.31 5.29 3.00
CA HIS A 207 11.36 4.96 4.06
C HIS A 207 10.51 6.19 4.36
N ILE A 208 9.34 6.27 3.77
CA ILE A 208 8.32 7.17 4.29
C ILE A 208 7.69 6.44 5.46
N HIS A 209 7.75 7.07 6.60
CA HIS A 209 7.04 6.63 7.79
C HIS A 209 5.85 7.56 8.00
N ILE A 210 4.69 6.97 8.26
CA ILE A 210 3.54 7.74 8.70
C ILE A 210 3.88 8.29 10.08
N ASN A 211 3.78 9.60 10.22
CA ASN A 211 4.03 10.28 11.49
C ASN A 211 2.77 10.20 12.35
N HIS A 212 2.87 9.49 13.47
CA HIS A 212 1.77 9.30 14.41
C HIS A 212 1.67 10.42 15.48
N GLY A 213 2.47 11.46 15.34
CA GLY A 213 2.56 12.51 16.34
C GLY A 213 3.67 12.26 17.39
N PRO A 214 4.10 13.31 18.10
CA PRO A 214 5.34 13.28 18.87
C PRO A 214 5.33 12.28 20.05
N ASP A 215 4.19 12.04 20.67
CA ASP A 215 4.11 11.14 21.83
C ASP A 215 4.10 9.68 21.40
N LEU A 216 3.36 9.32 20.35
CA LEU A 216 3.39 7.98 19.77
C LEU A 216 4.73 7.66 19.11
N GLU A 217 5.33 8.60 18.37
CA GLU A 217 6.66 8.39 17.77
C GLU A 217 7.73 8.14 18.83
N LYS A 218 7.69 8.83 19.99
CA LYS A 218 8.55 8.55 21.13
C LYS A 218 8.35 7.14 21.66
N ALA A 219 7.10 6.70 21.77
CA ALA A 219 6.79 5.36 22.27
C ALA A 219 7.28 4.28 21.27
N ILE A 220 7.01 4.48 19.99
CA ILE A 220 7.45 3.58 18.91
C ILE A 220 8.98 3.48 18.90
N GLU A 221 9.70 4.60 18.95
CA GLU A 221 11.17 4.58 18.89
C GLU A 221 11.79 3.91 20.13
N ALA A 222 11.25 4.15 21.33
CA ALA A 222 11.74 3.51 22.54
C ALA A 222 11.60 1.98 22.50
N VAL A 223 10.48 1.46 21.99
CA VAL A 223 10.27 0.01 21.81
C VAL A 223 11.17 -0.52 20.69
N LYS A 224 11.30 0.22 19.60
CA LYS A 224 12.12 -0.13 18.44
C LYS A 224 13.60 -0.24 18.77
N GLU A 225 14.13 0.66 19.60
CA GLU A 225 15.51 0.59 20.06
C GLU A 225 15.79 -0.74 20.77
N GLU A 226 14.90 -1.19 21.63
CA GLU A 226 15.08 -2.45 22.38
C GLU A 226 14.90 -3.68 21.48
N VAL A 227 13.87 -3.70 20.63
CA VAL A 227 13.62 -4.75 19.63
C VAL A 227 14.83 -4.90 18.69
N SER A 228 15.43 -3.78 18.28
CA SER A 228 16.55 -3.72 17.35
C SER A 228 17.86 -4.28 17.90
N LYS A 229 17.98 -4.56 19.21
CA LYS A 229 19.15 -5.23 19.79
C LYS A 229 19.29 -6.67 19.31
N ASN A 230 18.19 -7.28 18.84
CA ASN A 230 18.20 -8.62 18.26
C ASN A 230 18.60 -8.56 16.78
N GLU A 231 19.76 -9.09 16.45
CA GLU A 231 20.28 -9.11 15.07
C GLU A 231 19.36 -9.87 14.11
N PHE A 232 18.85 -11.03 14.53
CA PHE A 232 17.89 -11.82 13.74
C PHE A 232 16.66 -10.99 13.37
N ILE A 233 16.13 -10.20 14.31
CA ILE A 233 14.96 -9.35 14.07
C ILE A 233 15.29 -8.28 13.02
N ARG A 234 16.42 -7.60 13.14
CA ARG A 234 16.83 -6.55 12.19
C ARG A 234 16.96 -7.03 10.75
N HIS A 235 17.29 -8.30 10.56
CA HIS A 235 17.46 -8.88 9.22
C HIS A 235 16.14 -9.38 8.61
N LYS A 236 15.23 -9.89 9.42
CA LYS A 236 14.01 -10.54 8.93
C LYS A 236 12.77 -9.65 9.00
N TYR A 237 12.70 -8.75 9.99
CA TYR A 237 11.47 -7.99 10.29
C TYR A 237 11.69 -6.48 10.22
N SER A 238 10.62 -5.73 9.90
CA SER A 238 10.58 -4.30 10.20
C SER A 238 10.47 -4.10 11.71
N THR A 239 11.52 -3.57 12.32
CA THR A 239 11.51 -3.29 13.77
C THR A 239 10.46 -2.24 14.14
N ARG A 240 10.16 -1.30 13.22
CA ARG A 240 9.08 -0.32 13.41
C ARG A 240 7.72 -1.00 13.43
N PHE A 241 7.43 -1.88 12.47
CA PHE A 241 6.17 -2.62 12.43
C PHE A 241 5.96 -3.45 13.71
N LEU A 242 7.00 -4.20 14.15
CA LEU A 242 6.93 -4.97 15.39
C LEU A 242 6.63 -4.07 16.60
N SER A 243 7.26 -2.89 16.67
CA SER A 243 7.07 -1.95 17.77
C SER A 243 5.67 -1.37 17.80
N ILE A 244 5.13 -1.01 16.64
CA ILE A 244 3.75 -0.54 16.49
C ILE A 244 2.78 -1.65 16.93
N LYS A 245 2.96 -2.89 16.45
CA LYS A 245 2.09 -4.02 16.81
C LYS A 245 2.18 -4.39 18.30
N LEU A 246 3.34 -4.27 18.91
CA LEU A 246 3.47 -4.42 20.37
C LEU A 246 2.70 -3.35 21.14
N LEU A 247 2.76 -2.09 20.71
CA LEU A 247 1.99 -1.00 21.32
C LEU A 247 0.48 -1.14 21.09
N GLU A 248 0.07 -1.73 19.98
CA GLU A 248 -1.32 -2.13 19.68
C GLU A 248 -1.78 -3.38 20.47
N ASN A 249 -0.91 -3.97 21.32
CA ASN A 249 -1.17 -5.20 22.08
C ASN A 249 -1.50 -6.42 21.20
N ASP A 250 -0.89 -6.52 20.01
CA ASP A 250 -1.08 -7.63 19.08
C ASP A 250 -0.60 -8.96 19.71
N PRO A 251 -1.49 -9.94 19.94
CA PRO A 251 -1.17 -11.14 20.70
C PRO A 251 -0.21 -12.09 19.97
N ASP A 252 -0.22 -12.11 18.63
CA ASP A 252 0.66 -12.96 17.82
C ASP A 252 2.09 -12.41 17.86
N ILE A 253 2.25 -11.09 17.75
CA ILE A 253 3.55 -10.42 17.87
C ILE A 253 4.07 -10.50 19.30
N GLU A 254 3.23 -10.32 20.30
CA GLU A 254 3.66 -10.48 21.70
C GLU A 254 4.14 -11.91 21.97
N SER A 255 3.41 -12.93 21.50
CA SER A 255 3.80 -14.33 21.63
C SER A 255 5.15 -14.59 20.96
N PHE A 256 5.39 -14.03 19.79
CA PHE A 256 6.67 -14.10 19.10
C PHE A 256 7.78 -13.43 19.91
N VAL A 257 7.56 -12.19 20.38
CA VAL A 257 8.55 -11.44 21.16
C VAL A 257 8.92 -12.13 22.45
N ARG A 258 7.99 -12.86 23.10
CA ARG A 258 8.26 -13.66 24.31
C ARG A 258 9.29 -14.79 24.08
N THR A 259 9.58 -15.14 22.85
CA THR A 259 10.65 -16.12 22.52
C THR A 259 12.05 -15.49 22.43
N LEU A 260 12.15 -14.17 22.47
CA LEU A 260 13.43 -13.45 22.33
C LEU A 260 14.22 -13.38 23.64
N PRO A 261 15.56 -13.32 23.58
CA PRO A 261 16.40 -13.29 24.78
C PRO A 261 16.15 -12.08 25.71
N ASN A 262 15.74 -10.93 25.15
CA ASN A 262 15.45 -9.68 25.88
C ASN A 262 13.94 -9.38 25.97
N ALA A 263 13.09 -10.40 25.88
CA ALA A 263 11.64 -10.28 25.89
C ALA A 263 11.12 -9.46 27.08
N GLU A 264 11.61 -9.72 28.29
CA GLU A 264 11.17 -9.03 29.51
C GLU A 264 11.43 -7.53 29.43
N GLU A 265 12.59 -7.12 28.91
CA GLU A 265 12.92 -5.71 28.78
C GLU A 265 12.11 -5.02 27.68
N ILE A 266 11.89 -5.69 26.53
CA ILE A 266 11.00 -5.19 25.47
C ILE A 266 9.60 -4.94 26.03
N LEU A 267 9.01 -5.91 26.72
CA LEU A 267 7.66 -5.80 27.26
C LEU A 267 7.58 -4.74 28.37
N ARG A 268 8.61 -4.64 29.22
CA ARG A 268 8.68 -3.60 30.25
C ARG A 268 8.70 -2.19 29.65
N ILE A 269 9.47 -1.99 28.57
CA ILE A 269 9.52 -0.69 27.87
C ILE A 269 8.19 -0.41 27.17
N ARG A 270 7.60 -1.41 26.48
CA ARG A 270 6.28 -1.31 25.87
C ARG A 270 5.24 -0.84 26.89
N ASP A 271 5.14 -1.50 28.05
CA ASP A 271 4.15 -1.19 29.09
C ASP A 271 4.35 0.22 29.65
N LYS A 272 5.61 0.60 29.89
CA LYS A 272 5.95 1.96 30.31
C LYS A 272 5.53 3.02 29.30
N MET A 273 5.75 2.76 28.01
CA MET A 273 5.40 3.69 26.93
C MET A 273 3.89 3.74 26.70
N ALA A 274 3.21 2.59 26.69
CA ALA A 274 1.76 2.51 26.59
C ALA A 274 1.07 3.29 27.71
N LYS A 275 1.54 3.13 28.96
CA LYS A 275 1.02 3.92 30.08
C LYS A 275 1.26 5.42 29.88
N ARG A 276 2.43 5.82 29.40
CA ARG A 276 2.73 7.22 29.11
C ARG A 276 1.78 7.80 28.04
N VAL A 277 1.53 7.07 26.96
CA VAL A 277 0.59 7.49 25.91
C VAL A 277 -0.80 7.65 26.50
N GLN A 278 -1.28 6.68 27.29
CA GLN A 278 -2.55 6.75 28.00
C GLN A 278 -2.66 7.99 28.90
N ASP A 279 -1.61 8.27 29.67
CA ASP A 279 -1.57 9.41 30.61
C ASP A 279 -1.53 10.77 29.88
N THR A 280 -0.92 10.82 28.69
CA THR A 280 -0.70 12.08 27.93
C THR A 280 -1.84 12.37 26.96
N MET A 281 -2.35 11.33 26.27
CA MET A 281 -3.37 11.46 25.23
C MET A 281 -4.78 11.13 25.73
N ASN A 282 -4.90 10.54 26.92
CA ASN A 282 -6.13 10.01 27.52
C ASN A 282 -6.79 8.94 26.63
N GLU A 283 -5.96 8.18 25.90
CA GLU A 283 -6.36 7.19 24.92
C GLU A 283 -5.34 6.05 24.91
N ASP A 284 -5.77 4.81 24.61
CA ASP A 284 -4.85 3.69 24.47
C ASP A 284 -4.06 3.77 23.15
N CYS A 285 -2.94 3.04 23.08
CA CYS A 285 -2.06 3.09 21.91
C CYS A 285 -2.72 2.59 20.64
N GLU A 286 -3.60 1.58 20.70
CA GLU A 286 -4.25 1.00 19.53
C GLU A 286 -5.18 2.03 18.89
N SER A 287 -6.02 2.67 19.70
CA SER A 287 -6.91 3.74 19.26
C SER A 287 -6.13 4.92 18.69
N ALA A 288 -5.13 5.40 19.45
CA ALA A 288 -4.32 6.55 19.04
C ALA A 288 -3.53 6.31 17.74
N ILE A 289 -2.97 5.12 17.53
CA ILE A 289 -2.27 4.74 16.29
C ILE A 289 -3.27 4.65 15.13
N THR A 290 -4.44 4.06 15.36
CA THR A 290 -5.49 3.94 14.35
C THR A 290 -5.98 5.32 13.92
N ASP A 291 -6.25 6.21 14.87
CA ASP A 291 -6.70 7.58 14.59
C ASP A 291 -5.62 8.39 13.86
N ALA A 292 -4.35 8.24 14.22
CA ALA A 292 -3.25 8.88 13.50
C ALA A 292 -3.16 8.41 12.03
N LYS A 293 -3.35 7.11 11.76
CA LYS A 293 -3.36 6.56 10.40
C LYS A 293 -4.55 7.06 9.59
N TYR A 294 -5.75 7.06 10.15
CA TYR A 294 -6.92 7.63 9.48
C TYR A 294 -6.81 9.15 9.30
N GLY A 295 -6.24 9.87 10.27
CA GLY A 295 -5.95 11.29 10.14
C GLY A 295 -5.00 11.60 8.98
N PHE A 296 -3.95 10.79 8.80
CA PHE A 296 -3.05 10.88 7.67
C PHE A 296 -3.77 10.60 6.33
N ILE A 297 -4.57 9.52 6.26
CA ILE A 297 -5.32 9.16 5.06
C ILE A 297 -6.31 10.26 4.68
N SER A 298 -7.12 10.73 5.64
CA SER A 298 -8.10 11.78 5.42
C SER A 298 -7.45 13.10 5.00
N GLY A 299 -6.29 13.44 5.58
CA GLY A 299 -5.49 14.59 5.17
C GLY A 299 -5.02 14.46 3.72
N ALA A 300 -4.44 13.32 3.35
CA ALA A 300 -3.99 13.06 1.99
C ALA A 300 -5.14 13.09 0.97
N LEU A 301 -6.27 12.48 1.29
CA LEU A 301 -7.44 12.48 0.41
C LEU A 301 -8.05 13.89 0.27
N LYS A 302 -8.03 14.70 1.32
CA LYS A 302 -8.50 16.09 1.24
C LYS A 302 -7.68 16.93 0.26
N GLU A 303 -6.40 16.62 0.11
CA GLU A 303 -5.51 17.31 -0.83
C GLU A 303 -5.59 16.76 -2.27
N THR A 304 -6.00 15.51 -2.44
CA THR A 304 -5.89 14.79 -3.71
C THR A 304 -7.21 14.39 -4.35
N PHE A 305 -8.29 14.33 -3.57
CA PHE A 305 -9.60 13.88 -4.02
C PHE A 305 -10.59 15.05 -4.09
N THR A 306 -11.23 15.23 -5.24
CA THR A 306 -12.29 16.24 -5.45
C THR A 306 -13.61 15.52 -5.68
N ASP A 307 -14.57 15.78 -4.78
CA ASP A 307 -15.96 15.33 -4.91
C ASP A 307 -16.79 16.40 -5.61
N ASN A 308 -17.00 16.21 -6.92
CA ASN A 308 -17.75 17.17 -7.73
C ASN A 308 -19.26 17.20 -7.41
N HIS A 309 -19.80 16.20 -6.72
CA HIS A 309 -21.19 16.23 -6.27
C HIS A 309 -21.41 17.20 -5.11
N LEU A 310 -20.44 17.35 -4.22
CA LEU A 310 -20.50 18.33 -3.14
C LEU A 310 -20.41 19.77 -3.69
N GLU A 311 -19.59 20.03 -4.72
CA GLU A 311 -19.52 21.34 -5.38
C GLU A 311 -20.81 21.66 -6.12
N GLN A 312 -21.40 20.70 -6.84
CA GLN A 312 -22.70 20.89 -7.50
C GLN A 312 -23.80 21.16 -6.49
N ALA A 313 -23.85 20.44 -5.37
CA ALA A 313 -24.81 20.65 -4.32
C ALA A 313 -24.65 22.03 -3.64
N GLN A 314 -23.44 22.52 -3.46
CA GLN A 314 -23.18 23.86 -2.94
C GLN A 314 -23.58 24.94 -3.96
N THR A 315 -23.24 24.75 -5.23
CA THR A 315 -23.62 25.68 -6.32
C THR A 315 -25.14 25.74 -6.49
N THR A 316 -25.82 24.60 -6.42
CA THR A 316 -27.29 24.53 -6.46
C THR A 316 -27.93 25.25 -5.26
N LYS A 317 -27.38 25.06 -4.05
CA LYS A 317 -27.85 25.78 -2.85
C LYS A 317 -27.65 27.31 -2.96
N VAL A 318 -26.54 27.73 -3.53
CA VAL A 318 -26.27 29.15 -3.77
C VAL A 318 -27.22 29.70 -4.82
N LEU A 319 -27.45 29.01 -5.94
CA LEU A 319 -28.43 29.35 -6.95
C LEU A 319 -29.86 29.42 -6.39
N ASP A 320 -30.27 28.39 -5.63
CA ASP A 320 -31.56 28.36 -4.95
C ASP A 320 -31.72 29.54 -3.97
N SER A 321 -30.65 29.86 -3.24
CA SER A 321 -30.68 31.04 -2.32
C SER A 321 -30.82 32.36 -3.05
N ILE A 322 -30.29 32.50 -4.26
CA ILE A 322 -30.42 33.71 -5.09
C ILE A 322 -31.82 33.79 -5.70
N VAL A 323 -32.34 32.64 -6.24
CA VAL A 323 -33.66 32.61 -6.88
C VAL A 323 -34.81 32.73 -5.86
N THR A 324 -34.59 32.23 -4.63
CA THR A 324 -35.59 32.31 -3.54
C THR A 324 -35.45 33.60 -2.68
N HIS A 325 -34.48 34.46 -3.01
CA HIS A 325 -34.26 35.69 -2.25
C HIS A 325 -35.42 36.66 -2.46
N ARG A 326 -36.07 37.05 -1.37
CA ARG A 326 -37.33 37.85 -1.32
C ARG A 326 -37.27 39.20 -2.07
N ILE A 327 -36.11 39.67 -2.51
CA ILE A 327 -35.88 40.96 -3.16
C ILE A 327 -35.43 40.83 -4.64
N TRP A 328 -34.84 39.67 -5.03
CA TRP A 328 -34.26 39.45 -6.35
C TRP A 328 -34.78 38.19 -7.08
N GLY A 329 -35.70 37.44 -6.46
CA GLY A 329 -36.39 36.29 -7.04
C GLY A 329 -37.72 36.66 -7.68
#